data_9becbaddf749527756a17658cbc1661a
#
_entry.id   9becbaddf749527756a17658cbc1661a
#
_cell.length_a   1.000
_cell.length_b   1.000
_cell.length_c   1.000
_cell.angle_alpha   90.00
_cell.angle_beta   90.00
_cell.angle_gamma   90.00
#
_symmetry.space_group_name_H-M   'P 1'
#
loop_
_entity.id
_entity.type
_entity.pdbx_description
1 polymer ?
#
loop_
_entity_poly.entity_id
_entity_poly.type
_entity_poly.pdbx_seq_one_letter_code
_entity_poly.pdbx_strand_id
1 'polypeptide(L)'
;MKKKIVILAAVAMLCACASHRDSSKTKWKETPYASVKQDGKGKKEKKSKKKKKDKRNKQEASTENKTTPIVPAKRGKEYDGEQWVRNMSWPLKPTKGLLNKHFAVWASHGRYYDKNKDKWEWQRPNLYSTTEDLFTQTIVVPYLIPMLENAGATVFSPRERDWQPSEVIVDNDNPQLPYYTETSLQGRWTDAATPGFAGVAQTILYGNTNPFTWGTTRKTKADKMPTCMISYQPRIENEGRYAVYVSYPTLKNSVDDAEYTVYHKGVKTVFNVNQRMGGGTWVYLGTFEFGKGCSSDNRVVLSNSSRCKGVVTADAVRFGGGMGTVNRNGQTSGMPRCLEGARYYAQWAGAPENVYNSYNGTDDYKDDINTRSKMTNWLAGGSCFVPDKDGKEVPLEMSLAVHSDAGYAPDFRSIFGSLAICTTQFHDGLLADGSSRQTSKTLAQNLLSGLDNDMKRLFGKWNKRDLYDRNYSETRLPEVPSAIIETLSHQSFPDMIMGQDPNVKFVIARSLYKTILKFTAERHRNDYIVQPLAPKNAYLRFVY
;
A
#
# COMPACT_ATOMS: atom_id res chain seq x y z
N MET A 1 -3.02 -53.36 -24.33
CA MET A 1 -4.40 -52.84 -24.30
C MET A 1 -4.35 -51.33 -24.01
N LYS A 2 -4.93 -50.55 -24.87
CA LYS A 2 -4.74 -49.12 -25.07
C LYS A 2 -5.27 -48.27 -23.94
N LYS A 3 -4.45 -47.41 -23.33
CA LYS A 3 -4.93 -46.25 -22.57
C LYS A 3 -4.86 -45.02 -23.45
N LYS A 4 -6.01 -44.51 -23.84
CA LYS A 4 -6.14 -43.24 -24.57
C LYS A 4 -6.06 -42.09 -23.57
N ILE A 5 -5.16 -41.16 -23.91
CA ILE A 5 -5.00 -39.84 -23.32
C ILE A 5 -6.19 -39.00 -23.76
N VAL A 6 -6.90 -38.36 -22.81
CA VAL A 6 -7.85 -37.29 -23.07
C VAL A 6 -7.16 -35.98 -22.71
N ILE A 7 -6.58 -35.35 -23.72
CA ILE A 7 -6.29 -33.92 -23.75
C ILE A 7 -7.17 -33.39 -24.86
N LEU A 8 -8.19 -32.60 -24.52
CA LEU A 8 -8.84 -31.53 -25.34
C LEU A 8 -10.12 -31.13 -24.64
N ALA A 9 -10.18 -29.88 -24.18
CA ALA A 9 -11.35 -29.01 -24.31
C ALA A 9 -11.21 -27.82 -23.38
N ALA A 10 -10.44 -26.84 -23.77
CA ALA A 10 -10.51 -25.49 -23.20
C ALA A 10 -10.03 -24.41 -24.21
N VAL A 11 -10.35 -24.61 -25.50
CA VAL A 11 -10.19 -23.56 -26.52
C VAL A 11 -11.34 -23.71 -27.52
N ALA A 12 -12.54 -23.30 -27.12
CA ALA A 12 -13.63 -23.07 -28.08
C ALA A 12 -14.84 -22.43 -27.36
N MET A 13 -14.70 -21.16 -26.93
CA MET A 13 -15.85 -20.29 -26.63
C MET A 13 -15.48 -18.82 -26.79
N LEU A 14 -14.98 -18.47 -27.97
CA LEU A 14 -14.78 -17.08 -28.39
C LEU A 14 -14.96 -17.01 -29.92
N CYS A 15 -16.14 -17.31 -30.44
CA CYS A 15 -16.57 -16.95 -31.80
C CYS A 15 -18.05 -17.28 -31.97
N ALA A 16 -18.94 -16.39 -31.54
CA ALA A 16 -20.27 -16.28 -32.08
C ALA A 16 -20.95 -15.04 -31.49
N CYS A 17 -20.78 -13.90 -32.14
CA CYS A 17 -21.73 -12.78 -32.20
C CYS A 17 -21.17 -11.75 -33.20
N ALA A 18 -21.21 -12.08 -34.47
CA ALA A 18 -21.15 -11.12 -35.54
C ALA A 18 -22.49 -11.18 -36.27
N SER A 19 -23.19 -10.08 -36.20
CA SER A 19 -24.18 -9.56 -37.17
C SER A 19 -25.36 -8.91 -36.46
N HIS A 20 -25.26 -7.60 -36.26
CA HIS A 20 -26.31 -6.67 -36.62
C HIS A 20 -25.70 -5.28 -36.73
N ARG A 21 -25.56 -4.81 -37.98
CA ARG A 21 -25.29 -3.42 -38.29
C ARG A 21 -26.53 -2.62 -37.95
N ASP A 22 -26.39 -1.66 -37.03
CA ASP A 22 -27.24 -0.49 -37.04
C ASP A 22 -26.37 0.76 -37.01
N SER A 23 -26.51 1.56 -38.07
CA SER A 23 -25.78 2.76 -38.33
C SER A 23 -26.49 3.95 -37.67
N SER A 24 -26.12 4.27 -36.45
CA SER A 24 -26.45 5.57 -35.90
C SER A 24 -25.15 6.31 -35.56
N LYS A 25 -24.94 7.40 -36.30
CA LYS A 25 -23.81 8.33 -36.12
C LYS A 25 -23.91 8.98 -34.75
N THR A 26 -23.22 8.45 -33.76
CA THR A 26 -22.94 9.16 -32.50
C THR A 26 -21.72 10.04 -32.68
N LYS A 27 -21.95 11.34 -32.80
CA LYS A 27 -20.90 12.37 -32.69
C LYS A 27 -20.32 12.29 -31.27
N TRP A 28 -19.06 11.91 -31.16
CA TRP A 28 -18.28 12.04 -29.94
C TRP A 28 -18.13 13.53 -29.62
N LYS A 29 -18.78 13.99 -28.56
CA LYS A 29 -18.48 15.29 -27.96
C LYS A 29 -17.23 15.08 -27.12
N GLU A 30 -16.13 15.72 -27.52
CA GLU A 30 -14.96 15.91 -26.68
C GLU A 30 -15.38 16.68 -25.44
N THR A 31 -15.29 16.06 -24.29
CA THR A 31 -15.36 16.76 -23.00
C THR A 31 -13.97 17.34 -22.71
N PRO A 32 -13.83 18.67 -22.58
CA PRO A 32 -12.55 19.25 -22.25
C PRO A 32 -12.12 18.84 -20.84
N TYR A 33 -10.92 18.35 -20.70
CA TYR A 33 -10.26 18.15 -19.42
C TYR A 33 -10.26 19.49 -18.67
N ALA A 34 -10.88 19.55 -17.49
CA ALA A 34 -10.88 20.72 -16.65
C ALA A 34 -9.46 20.98 -16.11
N SER A 35 -8.72 21.83 -16.80
CA SER A 35 -7.57 22.49 -16.23
C SER A 35 -8.03 23.33 -15.03
N VAL A 36 -7.46 23.07 -13.87
CA VAL A 36 -7.67 23.88 -12.66
C VAL A 36 -7.28 25.32 -12.97
N LYS A 37 -8.27 26.21 -13.08
CA LYS A 37 -8.03 27.65 -13.20
C LYS A 37 -7.47 28.16 -11.87
N GLN A 38 -6.28 28.72 -11.93
CA GLN A 38 -5.78 29.60 -10.89
C GLN A 38 -6.57 30.92 -10.95
N ASP A 39 -7.26 31.24 -9.85
CA ASP A 39 -7.85 32.56 -9.65
C ASP A 39 -6.73 33.58 -9.37
N GLY A 40 -6.34 34.30 -10.43
CA GLY A 40 -5.48 35.45 -10.36
C GLY A 40 -6.24 36.69 -10.80
N LYS A 41 -6.69 37.49 -9.85
CA LYS A 41 -7.20 38.85 -10.16
C LYS A 41 -6.05 39.73 -10.66
N GLY A 42 -5.96 39.92 -11.95
CA GLY A 42 -5.06 40.90 -12.60
C GLY A 42 -5.78 42.18 -12.91
N LYS A 43 -5.36 43.27 -12.29
CA LYS A 43 -5.71 44.66 -12.70
C LYS A 43 -5.12 44.98 -14.06
N LYS A 44 -5.98 45.56 -14.92
CA LYS A 44 -5.57 46.19 -16.19
C LYS A 44 -4.73 47.42 -15.91
N GLU A 45 -3.55 47.50 -16.47
CA GLU A 45 -2.86 48.77 -16.72
C GLU A 45 -2.33 48.85 -18.15
N LYS A 46 -2.34 50.10 -18.64
CA LYS A 46 -2.29 50.52 -20.03
C LYS A 46 -0.90 50.42 -20.66
N LYS A 47 -0.92 50.21 -21.98
CA LYS A 47 0.20 50.26 -22.89
C LYS A 47 0.93 51.63 -22.86
N SER A 48 2.26 51.62 -22.83
CA SER A 48 3.06 52.63 -23.53
C SER A 48 4.27 51.97 -24.21
N LYS A 49 4.38 52.26 -25.50
CA LYS A 49 5.50 51.85 -26.35
C LYS A 49 6.73 52.68 -26.04
N LYS A 50 7.92 52.08 -25.96
CA LYS A 50 9.18 52.72 -26.33
C LYS A 50 10.19 51.70 -26.87
N LYS A 51 10.60 51.94 -28.12
CA LYS A 51 11.74 51.33 -28.82
C LYS A 51 13.06 51.83 -28.23
N LYS A 52 14.07 50.95 -28.09
CA LYS A 52 15.51 51.25 -28.32
C LYS A 52 16.33 49.96 -28.39
N LYS A 53 16.80 49.72 -29.55
CA LYS A 53 18.15 49.51 -30.15
C LYS A 53 19.14 48.54 -29.45
N ASP A 54 19.58 47.61 -30.32
CA ASP A 54 20.72 46.68 -30.24
C ASP A 54 22.01 47.26 -29.65
N LYS A 55 22.68 46.41 -28.87
CA LYS A 55 24.15 46.26 -28.92
C LYS A 55 24.54 44.82 -28.62
N ARG A 56 25.09 44.14 -29.63
CA ARG A 56 25.85 42.91 -29.49
C ARG A 56 27.09 43.17 -28.65
N ASN A 57 27.34 42.32 -27.67
CA ASN A 57 28.68 42.03 -27.18
C ASN A 57 28.80 40.53 -26.96
N LYS A 58 29.64 39.90 -27.76
CA LYS A 58 30.21 38.58 -27.55
C LYS A 58 31.10 38.66 -26.32
N GLN A 59 30.85 37.81 -25.31
CA GLN A 59 31.87 37.37 -24.37
C GLN A 59 31.74 35.87 -24.23
N GLU A 60 32.75 35.17 -24.72
CA GLU A 60 32.99 33.77 -24.44
C GLU A 60 33.27 33.64 -22.96
N ALA A 61 32.41 32.91 -22.23
CA ALA A 61 32.67 32.51 -20.85
C ALA A 61 32.97 31.01 -20.83
N SER A 62 34.20 30.71 -20.52
CA SER A 62 34.69 29.38 -20.17
C SER A 62 33.87 28.80 -19.02
N THR A 63 33.16 27.71 -19.25
CA THR A 63 32.48 26.93 -18.20
C THR A 63 33.51 26.09 -17.44
N GLU A 64 34.10 26.63 -16.40
CA GLU A 64 34.71 25.84 -15.36
C GLU A 64 33.60 25.05 -14.62
N ASN A 65 33.62 23.74 -14.74
CA ASN A 65 32.84 22.83 -13.94
C ASN A 65 33.31 22.94 -12.47
N LYS A 66 32.72 23.85 -11.70
CA LYS A 66 32.82 23.82 -10.25
C LYS A 66 32.01 22.64 -9.74
N THR A 67 32.68 21.52 -9.50
CA THR A 67 32.15 20.43 -8.68
C THR A 67 31.90 20.99 -7.28
N THR A 68 30.65 21.27 -6.96
CA THR A 68 30.23 21.58 -5.59
C THR A 68 30.63 20.40 -4.70
N PRO A 69 31.33 20.59 -3.60
CA PRO A 69 31.67 19.49 -2.69
C PRO A 69 30.37 18.82 -2.26
N ILE A 70 30.29 17.50 -2.43
CA ILE A 70 29.19 16.69 -1.89
C ILE A 70 29.34 16.75 -0.37
N VAL A 71 28.56 17.62 0.27
CA VAL A 71 28.44 17.60 1.73
C VAL A 71 27.80 16.25 2.07
N PRO A 72 28.46 15.39 2.87
CA PRO A 72 27.89 14.11 3.25
C PRO A 72 26.52 14.35 3.89
N ALA A 73 25.48 13.74 3.34
CA ALA A 73 24.13 13.86 3.91
C ALA A 73 24.20 13.46 5.40
N LYS A 74 23.57 14.28 6.26
CA LYS A 74 23.47 13.99 7.68
C LYS A 74 22.79 12.62 7.83
N ARG A 75 23.34 11.74 8.71
CA ARG A 75 22.74 10.42 8.96
C ARG A 75 21.27 10.60 9.34
N GLY A 76 20.38 9.87 8.67
CA GLY A 76 18.96 9.88 9.01
C GLY A 76 18.73 9.27 10.40
N LYS A 77 17.63 9.66 11.05
CA LYS A 77 17.16 9.01 12.27
C LYS A 77 16.90 7.53 11.98
N GLU A 78 17.19 6.66 12.90
CA GLU A 78 17.00 5.21 12.75
C GLU A 78 16.14 4.69 13.90
N TYR A 79 15.24 3.77 13.58
CA TYR A 79 14.46 3.03 14.56
C TYR A 79 15.27 1.83 15.03
N ASP A 80 15.46 1.68 16.33
CA ASP A 80 16.26 0.64 17.00
C ASP A 80 15.41 -0.38 17.80
N GLY A 81 14.08 -0.22 17.80
CA GLY A 81 13.15 -1.13 18.47
C GLY A 81 12.85 -2.41 17.67
N GLU A 82 11.99 -3.27 18.23
CA GLU A 82 11.54 -4.49 17.56
C GLU A 82 10.57 -4.18 16.40
N GLN A 83 10.70 -4.91 15.31
CA GLN A 83 9.87 -4.75 14.11
C GLN A 83 8.38 -4.94 14.43
N TRP A 84 7.52 -4.15 13.79
CA TRP A 84 6.07 -4.24 14.03
C TRP A 84 5.52 -5.66 13.80
N VAL A 85 5.85 -6.27 12.64
CA VAL A 85 5.49 -7.66 12.32
C VAL A 85 6.72 -8.38 11.79
N ARG A 86 7.09 -9.48 12.45
CA ARG A 86 8.25 -10.29 12.08
C ARG A 86 7.88 -11.75 11.90
N ASN A 87 8.12 -12.29 10.72
CA ASN A 87 7.96 -13.73 10.46
C ASN A 87 9.14 -14.50 11.08
N MET A 88 8.84 -15.30 12.12
CA MET A 88 9.82 -16.10 12.86
C MET A 88 10.09 -17.46 12.19
N SER A 89 9.22 -17.89 11.27
CA SER A 89 9.38 -19.12 10.50
C SER A 89 10.32 -18.99 9.30
N TRP A 90 10.79 -17.76 9.02
CA TRP A 90 11.75 -17.57 7.94
C TRP A 90 13.14 -18.07 8.33
N PRO A 91 13.73 -18.98 7.54
CA PRO A 91 15.03 -19.56 7.87
C PRO A 91 16.19 -18.55 7.70
N LEU A 92 16.02 -17.55 6.85
CA LEU A 92 17.05 -16.56 6.54
C LEU A 92 16.65 -15.17 7.04
N LYS A 93 17.58 -14.52 7.74
CA LYS A 93 17.42 -13.11 8.14
C LYS A 93 18.15 -12.24 7.10
N PRO A 94 17.45 -11.38 6.36
CA PRO A 94 18.09 -10.51 5.36
C PRO A 94 18.78 -9.31 6.03
N THR A 95 19.86 -9.55 6.75
CA THR A 95 20.57 -8.54 7.57
C THR A 95 21.12 -7.35 6.77
N LYS A 96 21.44 -7.55 5.48
CA LYS A 96 21.80 -6.49 4.53
C LYS A 96 20.63 -6.14 3.59
N GLY A 97 19.42 -6.42 3.99
CA GLY A 97 18.18 -6.10 3.32
C GLY A 97 17.45 -4.93 3.99
N LEU A 98 16.15 -5.13 4.21
CA LEU A 98 15.25 -4.16 4.82
C LEU A 98 14.72 -4.64 6.19
N LEU A 99 15.47 -5.50 6.88
CA LEU A 99 15.09 -5.98 8.20
C LEU A 99 14.87 -4.78 9.14
N ASN A 100 13.79 -4.81 9.90
CA ASN A 100 13.38 -3.76 10.83
C ASN A 100 13.05 -2.40 10.15
N LYS A 101 12.76 -2.40 8.85
CA LYS A 101 12.30 -1.20 8.12
C LYS A 101 10.81 -1.27 7.87
N HIS A 102 10.15 -0.08 7.93
CA HIS A 102 8.71 0.05 7.82
C HIS A 102 8.38 1.08 6.74
N PHE A 103 7.55 0.72 5.77
CA PHE A 103 7.21 1.59 4.64
C PHE A 103 5.70 1.64 4.42
N ALA A 104 5.22 2.78 3.92
CA ALA A 104 3.88 2.90 3.36
C ALA A 104 3.98 2.87 1.84
N VAL A 105 3.33 1.90 1.18
CA VAL A 105 3.36 1.75 -0.28
C VAL A 105 1.96 1.44 -0.80
N TRP A 106 1.54 2.14 -1.84
CA TRP A 106 0.22 1.92 -2.42
C TRP A 106 0.20 2.08 -3.94
N ALA A 107 -0.75 1.39 -4.55
CA ALA A 107 -1.18 1.62 -5.92
C ALA A 107 -2.07 2.87 -5.97
N SER A 108 -2.10 3.55 -7.10
CA SER A 108 -2.73 4.86 -7.33
C SER A 108 -4.06 5.11 -6.61
N HIS A 109 -5.15 4.71 -7.22
CA HIS A 109 -6.51 5.00 -6.76
C HIS A 109 -7.38 3.74 -6.78
N GLY A 110 -8.66 3.92 -6.46
CA GLY A 110 -9.69 2.89 -6.53
C GLY A 110 -11.04 3.51 -6.85
N ARG A 111 -12.09 2.69 -6.80
CA ARG A 111 -13.46 3.18 -6.98
C ARG A 111 -13.82 4.14 -5.87
N TYR A 112 -14.58 5.16 -6.23
CA TYR A 112 -15.15 6.12 -5.30
C TYR A 112 -16.62 6.38 -5.61
N TYR A 113 -17.34 6.93 -4.65
CA TYR A 113 -18.71 7.35 -4.84
C TYR A 113 -18.76 8.81 -5.29
N ASP A 114 -19.25 9.05 -6.53
CA ASP A 114 -19.50 10.39 -7.05
C ASP A 114 -20.90 10.85 -6.61
N LYS A 115 -20.92 11.76 -5.65
CA LYS A 115 -22.17 12.32 -5.10
C LYS A 115 -23.00 13.08 -6.14
N ASN A 116 -22.36 13.72 -7.12
CA ASN A 116 -23.07 14.48 -8.15
C ASN A 116 -23.79 13.57 -9.15
N LYS A 117 -23.28 12.36 -9.33
CA LYS A 117 -23.83 11.34 -10.24
C LYS A 117 -24.60 10.26 -9.52
N ASP A 118 -24.57 10.25 -8.17
CA ASP A 118 -25.17 9.24 -7.31
C ASP A 118 -24.76 7.81 -7.69
N LYS A 119 -23.43 7.60 -7.92
CA LYS A 119 -22.94 6.30 -8.35
C LYS A 119 -21.47 6.05 -7.95
N TRP A 120 -21.13 4.77 -7.86
CA TRP A 120 -19.76 4.31 -7.74
C TRP A 120 -19.07 4.23 -9.10
N GLU A 121 -17.92 4.85 -9.25
CA GLU A 121 -17.14 4.83 -10.49
C GLU A 121 -15.63 4.76 -10.22
N TRP A 122 -14.88 4.43 -11.27
CA TRP A 122 -13.42 4.51 -11.23
C TRP A 122 -12.98 5.96 -11.25
N GLN A 123 -11.85 6.26 -10.60
CA GLN A 123 -11.28 7.62 -10.64
C GLN A 123 -10.70 7.96 -12.00
N ARG A 124 -10.33 6.96 -12.77
CA ARG A 124 -9.77 7.14 -14.12
C ARG A 124 -10.59 6.40 -15.17
N PRO A 125 -10.60 6.92 -16.43
CA PRO A 125 -11.33 6.29 -17.51
C PRO A 125 -10.77 4.92 -17.85
N ASN A 126 -11.63 4.07 -18.40
CA ASN A 126 -11.20 2.80 -18.98
C ASN A 126 -10.59 3.06 -20.37
N LEU A 127 -9.30 2.76 -20.51
CA LEU A 127 -8.54 2.86 -21.75
C LEU A 127 -7.75 1.57 -21.96
N TYR A 128 -7.68 1.07 -23.17
CA TYR A 128 -6.94 -0.15 -23.52
C TYR A 128 -7.32 -1.35 -22.60
N SER A 129 -8.63 -1.51 -22.35
CA SER A 129 -9.22 -2.57 -21.53
C SER A 129 -8.82 -2.55 -20.04
N THR A 130 -8.32 -1.43 -19.53
CA THR A 130 -7.98 -1.25 -18.10
C THR A 130 -8.20 0.20 -17.65
N THR A 131 -8.06 0.44 -16.38
CA THR A 131 -7.93 1.79 -15.80
C THR A 131 -6.61 1.90 -15.06
N GLU A 132 -6.13 3.12 -14.81
CA GLU A 132 -4.98 3.32 -13.91
C GLU A 132 -5.22 2.66 -12.55
N ASP A 133 -6.44 2.77 -12.03
CA ASP A 133 -6.88 2.24 -10.73
C ASP A 133 -6.64 0.72 -10.58
N LEU A 134 -6.74 -0.03 -11.69
CA LEU A 134 -6.46 -1.47 -11.74
C LEU A 134 -5.01 -1.76 -12.13
N PHE A 135 -4.49 -1.02 -13.11
CA PHE A 135 -3.18 -1.28 -13.69
C PHE A 135 -2.08 -1.23 -12.65
N THR A 136 -2.03 -0.17 -11.83
CA THR A 136 -0.99 0.01 -10.82
C THR A 136 -1.04 -1.04 -9.71
N GLN A 137 -2.24 -1.56 -9.37
CA GLN A 137 -2.37 -2.68 -8.45
C GLN A 137 -1.65 -3.94 -8.95
N THR A 138 -1.65 -4.19 -10.27
CA THR A 138 -0.97 -5.36 -10.86
C THR A 138 0.56 -5.28 -10.80
N ILE A 139 1.13 -4.14 -10.41
CA ILE A 139 2.55 -3.95 -10.15
C ILE A 139 2.84 -3.99 -8.64
N VAL A 140 2.06 -3.25 -7.87
CA VAL A 140 2.33 -3.01 -6.44
C VAL A 140 2.06 -4.25 -5.60
N VAL A 141 0.85 -4.82 -5.73
CA VAL A 141 0.40 -5.89 -4.83
C VAL A 141 1.11 -7.23 -5.10
N PRO A 142 1.23 -7.73 -6.36
CA PRO A 142 1.85 -9.02 -6.60
C PRO A 142 3.38 -9.00 -6.66
N TYR A 143 4.00 -7.82 -6.86
CA TYR A 143 5.45 -7.74 -7.07
C TYR A 143 6.16 -6.83 -6.06
N LEU A 144 5.84 -5.51 -6.02
CA LEU A 144 6.63 -4.56 -5.24
C LEU A 144 6.56 -4.83 -3.73
N ILE A 145 5.35 -4.95 -3.18
CA ILE A 145 5.17 -5.22 -1.75
C ILE A 145 5.83 -6.55 -1.35
N PRO A 146 5.61 -7.69 -2.04
CA PRO A 146 6.30 -8.93 -1.73
C PRO A 146 7.83 -8.85 -1.83
N MET A 147 8.40 -8.07 -2.76
CA MET A 147 9.85 -7.88 -2.84
C MET A 147 10.41 -7.15 -1.63
N LEU A 148 9.72 -6.10 -1.16
CA LEU A 148 10.10 -5.36 0.04
C LEU A 148 9.98 -6.23 1.30
N GLU A 149 8.89 -6.97 1.44
CA GLU A 149 8.67 -7.89 2.57
C GLU A 149 9.67 -9.05 2.55
N ASN A 150 9.95 -9.62 1.40
CA ASN A 150 10.98 -10.66 1.24
C ASN A 150 12.40 -10.16 1.57
N ALA A 151 12.65 -8.86 1.43
CA ALA A 151 13.89 -8.24 1.88
C ALA A 151 13.89 -7.91 3.40
N GLY A 152 12.80 -8.19 4.11
CA GLY A 152 12.66 -8.04 5.56
C GLY A 152 11.85 -6.86 6.04
N ALA A 153 11.29 -6.02 5.15
CA ALA A 153 10.48 -4.88 5.55
C ALA A 153 9.09 -5.30 6.07
N THR A 154 8.50 -4.45 6.91
CA THR A 154 7.04 -4.43 7.12
C THR A 154 6.45 -3.36 6.20
N VAL A 155 5.50 -3.75 5.34
CA VAL A 155 4.88 -2.83 4.38
C VAL A 155 3.42 -2.62 4.73
N PHE A 156 3.07 -1.36 4.99
CA PHE A 156 1.70 -0.91 5.15
C PHE A 156 1.15 -0.40 3.80
N SER A 157 -0.13 -0.67 3.54
CA SER A 157 -0.87 -0.06 2.44
C SER A 157 -2.13 0.62 2.99
N PRO A 158 -2.40 1.90 2.66
CA PRO A 158 -3.64 2.58 3.02
C PRO A 158 -4.86 2.11 2.20
N ARG A 159 -4.69 1.03 1.45
CA ARG A 159 -5.75 0.33 0.70
C ARG A 159 -5.69 -1.15 1.00
N GLU A 160 -6.85 -1.83 0.90
CA GLU A 160 -6.88 -3.30 1.00
C GLU A 160 -5.96 -3.92 -0.07
N ARG A 161 -5.13 -4.86 0.36
CA ARG A 161 -4.16 -5.53 -0.51
C ARG A 161 -4.56 -6.96 -0.90
N ASP A 162 -5.55 -7.54 -0.21
CA ASP A 162 -6.06 -8.87 -0.52
C ASP A 162 -7.18 -8.82 -1.56
N TRP A 163 -7.01 -9.55 -2.64
CA TRP A 163 -7.99 -9.65 -3.72
C TRP A 163 -9.08 -10.69 -3.45
N GLN A 164 -8.99 -11.41 -2.32
CA GLN A 164 -10.00 -12.38 -1.89
C GLN A 164 -11.31 -11.66 -1.52
N PRO A 165 -12.41 -11.86 -2.29
CA PRO A 165 -13.70 -11.23 -1.99
C PRO A 165 -14.39 -11.85 -0.78
N SER A 166 -14.04 -13.09 -0.42
CA SER A 166 -14.53 -13.72 0.79
C SER A 166 -13.80 -13.18 2.01
N GLU A 167 -14.52 -13.04 3.11
CA GLU A 167 -14.00 -12.58 4.39
C GLU A 167 -14.62 -13.37 5.53
N VAL A 168 -13.80 -13.73 6.51
CA VAL A 168 -14.25 -14.29 7.78
C VAL A 168 -13.59 -13.53 8.90
N ILE A 169 -14.36 -13.11 9.89
CA ILE A 169 -13.86 -12.43 11.08
C ILE A 169 -14.19 -13.30 12.29
N VAL A 170 -13.20 -13.55 13.13
CA VAL A 170 -13.36 -14.24 14.42
C VAL A 170 -12.98 -13.25 15.50
N ASP A 171 -13.92 -13.01 16.42
CA ASP A 171 -13.88 -11.92 17.37
C ASP A 171 -14.32 -12.37 18.76
N ASN A 172 -13.75 -11.77 19.80
CA ASN A 172 -14.12 -12.06 21.19
C ASN A 172 -15.53 -11.59 21.56
N ASP A 173 -16.07 -10.58 20.89
CA ASP A 173 -17.44 -10.09 21.13
C ASP A 173 -18.51 -10.93 20.42
N ASN A 174 -18.09 -11.87 19.58
CA ASN A 174 -18.98 -12.86 18.97
C ASN A 174 -18.43 -14.30 19.16
N PRO A 175 -18.30 -14.77 20.43
CA PRO A 175 -17.57 -16.00 20.77
C PRO A 175 -18.41 -17.25 20.50
N GLN A 176 -18.61 -17.62 19.25
CA GLN A 176 -19.22 -18.89 18.89
C GLN A 176 -18.17 -20.01 18.91
N LEU A 177 -18.41 -21.08 19.66
CA LEU A 177 -17.58 -22.28 19.64
C LEU A 177 -17.81 -23.06 18.33
N PRO A 178 -16.76 -23.57 17.67
CA PRO A 178 -15.35 -23.57 18.07
C PRO A 178 -14.55 -22.37 17.56
N TYR A 179 -15.19 -21.32 17.07
CA TYR A 179 -14.54 -20.24 16.32
C TYR A 179 -13.62 -19.38 17.20
N TYR A 180 -14.07 -19.01 18.39
CA TYR A 180 -13.27 -18.29 19.37
C TYR A 180 -13.17 -19.09 20.67
N THR A 181 -11.94 -19.32 21.15
CA THR A 181 -11.72 -20.08 22.37
C THR A 181 -10.54 -19.54 23.15
N GLU A 182 -10.77 -19.19 24.43
CA GLU A 182 -9.72 -18.89 25.40
C GLU A 182 -9.36 -20.14 26.19
N THR A 183 -8.07 -20.46 26.26
CA THR A 183 -7.53 -21.58 27.07
C THR A 183 -6.51 -21.02 28.04
N SER A 184 -6.61 -21.43 29.32
CA SER A 184 -5.70 -21.02 30.39
C SER A 184 -5.28 -22.21 31.21
N LEU A 185 -3.98 -22.47 31.23
CA LEU A 185 -3.36 -23.46 32.14
C LEU A 185 -2.99 -22.79 33.46
N GLN A 186 -2.51 -21.56 33.39
CA GLN A 186 -2.17 -20.73 34.54
C GLN A 186 -2.44 -19.27 34.20
N GLY A 187 -3.17 -18.56 35.05
CA GLY A 187 -3.62 -17.20 34.76
C GLY A 187 -5.01 -17.17 34.07
N ARG A 188 -5.35 -16.08 33.44
CA ARG A 188 -6.61 -15.92 32.67
C ARG A 188 -6.57 -14.72 31.74
N TRP A 189 -7.36 -14.75 30.69
CA TRP A 189 -7.72 -13.59 29.91
C TRP A 189 -8.72 -12.73 30.67
N THR A 190 -8.60 -11.42 30.56
CA THR A 190 -9.49 -10.45 31.18
C THR A 190 -9.78 -9.34 30.20
N ASP A 191 -10.83 -8.57 30.47
CA ASP A 191 -11.11 -7.33 29.72
C ASP A 191 -9.92 -6.36 29.83
N ALA A 192 -9.48 -5.81 28.69
CA ALA A 192 -8.41 -4.82 28.64
C ALA A 192 -8.90 -3.41 28.99
N ALA A 193 -10.21 -3.21 29.11
CA ALA A 193 -10.89 -1.94 29.37
C ALA A 193 -10.59 -0.87 28.31
N THR A 194 -10.47 -1.31 27.06
CA THR A 194 -10.32 -0.45 25.88
C THR A 194 -11.32 -0.87 24.81
N PRO A 195 -11.79 0.05 23.97
CA PRO A 195 -12.62 -0.30 22.82
C PRO A 195 -11.86 -1.23 21.87
N GLY A 196 -12.60 -2.11 21.20
CA GLY A 196 -12.11 -3.04 20.19
C GLY A 196 -13.01 -3.11 18.98
N PHE A 197 -12.65 -3.96 18.05
CA PHE A 197 -13.48 -4.30 16.92
C PHE A 197 -14.71 -5.08 17.40
N ALA A 198 -15.87 -4.81 16.80
CA ALA A 198 -17.00 -5.72 16.82
C ALA A 198 -17.69 -5.68 15.46
N GLY A 199 -18.00 -6.84 14.95
CA GLY A 199 -18.67 -6.99 13.67
C GLY A 199 -18.43 -8.36 13.07
N VAL A 200 -19.11 -8.58 11.97
CA VAL A 200 -18.95 -9.79 11.15
C VAL A 200 -18.58 -9.38 9.73
N ALA A 201 -18.14 -10.33 8.92
CA ALA A 201 -17.98 -10.13 7.49
C ALA A 201 -19.24 -9.48 6.90
N GLN A 202 -19.06 -8.52 6.00
CA GLN A 202 -20.14 -7.77 5.34
C GLN A 202 -20.95 -6.81 6.26
N THR A 203 -20.48 -6.51 7.46
CA THR A 203 -21.08 -5.45 8.28
C THR A 203 -21.06 -4.11 7.54
N ILE A 204 -22.24 -3.54 7.27
CA ILE A 204 -22.37 -2.27 6.53
C ILE A 204 -22.06 -1.09 7.47
N LEU A 205 -21.16 -0.22 7.04
CA LEU A 205 -20.80 0.98 7.75
C LEU A 205 -21.59 2.19 7.22
N TYR A 206 -22.37 2.80 8.07
CA TYR A 206 -23.15 3.99 7.75
C TYR A 206 -22.47 5.26 8.34
N GLY A 207 -22.59 6.36 7.62
CA GLY A 207 -22.00 7.63 8.08
C GLY A 207 -20.49 7.51 8.33
N ASN A 208 -20.05 7.94 9.49
CA ASN A 208 -18.66 7.89 9.94
C ASN A 208 -18.45 6.87 11.08
N THR A 209 -19.25 5.80 11.10
CA THR A 209 -19.12 4.74 12.10
C THR A 209 -17.75 4.03 12.00
N ASN A 210 -17.20 3.69 13.16
CA ASN A 210 -15.92 3.02 13.30
C ASN A 210 -16.11 1.67 14.02
N PRO A 211 -15.90 0.53 13.35
CA PRO A 211 -16.13 -0.78 13.94
C PRO A 211 -15.18 -1.11 15.10
N PHE A 212 -14.05 -0.41 15.23
CA PHE A 212 -13.11 -0.57 16.35
C PHE A 212 -13.53 0.15 17.64
N THR A 213 -14.72 0.76 17.65
CA THR A 213 -15.31 1.37 18.86
C THR A 213 -16.52 0.63 19.38
N TRP A 214 -16.91 -0.48 18.75
CA TRP A 214 -18.15 -1.19 19.08
C TRP A 214 -17.96 -2.35 20.04
N GLY A 215 -16.74 -2.91 20.08
CA GLY A 215 -16.41 -4.10 20.85
C GLY A 215 -15.53 -3.86 22.05
N THR A 216 -15.12 -4.95 22.64
CA THR A 216 -14.23 -5.06 23.80
C THR A 216 -12.90 -5.69 23.38
N THR A 217 -11.91 -5.61 24.24
CA THR A 217 -10.59 -6.19 24.00
C THR A 217 -10.16 -7.06 25.17
N ARG A 218 -9.23 -7.96 24.93
CA ARG A 218 -8.74 -8.92 25.92
C ARG A 218 -7.28 -8.65 26.25
N LYS A 219 -6.87 -8.97 27.48
CA LYS A 219 -5.45 -8.98 27.91
C LYS A 219 -5.17 -10.11 28.89
N THR A 220 -3.93 -10.55 28.90
CA THR A 220 -3.39 -11.44 29.91
C THR A 220 -1.95 -11.08 30.24
N LYS A 221 -1.47 -11.48 31.42
CA LYS A 221 -0.07 -11.30 31.80
C LYS A 221 0.83 -12.13 30.89
N ALA A 222 1.89 -11.52 30.39
CA ALA A 222 2.92 -12.23 29.64
C ALA A 222 3.70 -13.19 30.54
N ASP A 223 4.07 -14.35 30.00
CA ASP A 223 4.85 -15.38 30.66
C ASP A 223 5.97 -15.86 29.71
N LYS A 224 7.01 -16.50 30.24
CA LYS A 224 8.04 -17.15 29.42
C LYS A 224 7.55 -18.40 28.71
N MET A 225 6.54 -19.04 29.27
CA MET A 225 5.88 -20.24 28.73
C MET A 225 4.44 -19.92 28.31
N PRO A 226 3.89 -20.59 27.29
CA PRO A 226 2.52 -20.37 26.84
C PRO A 226 1.51 -20.93 27.85
N THR A 227 1.13 -20.14 28.85
CA THR A 227 0.17 -20.50 29.91
C THR A 227 -1.26 -20.05 29.59
N CYS A 228 -1.45 -19.08 28.70
CA CYS A 228 -2.74 -18.62 28.21
C CYS A 228 -2.70 -18.49 26.69
N MET A 229 -3.75 -18.95 26.02
CA MET A 229 -3.86 -18.91 24.56
C MET A 229 -5.27 -18.51 24.12
N ILE A 230 -5.37 -17.85 22.98
CA ILE A 230 -6.62 -17.66 22.25
C ILE A 230 -6.50 -18.35 20.90
N SER A 231 -7.51 -19.11 20.52
CA SER A 231 -7.65 -19.71 19.20
C SER A 231 -8.75 -19.01 18.41
N TYR A 232 -8.41 -18.51 17.22
CA TYR A 232 -9.31 -17.93 16.23
C TYR A 232 -9.42 -18.90 15.06
N GLN A 233 -10.54 -19.61 14.93
CA GLN A 233 -10.74 -20.70 13.97
C GLN A 233 -11.83 -20.31 12.97
N PRO A 234 -11.49 -19.87 11.74
CA PRO A 234 -12.48 -19.43 10.76
C PRO A 234 -13.26 -20.62 10.18
N ARG A 235 -14.49 -20.35 9.75
CA ARG A 235 -15.21 -21.22 8.82
C ARG A 235 -14.99 -20.71 7.39
N ILE A 236 -14.11 -21.36 6.66
CA ILE A 236 -13.77 -21.02 5.28
C ILE A 236 -14.78 -21.62 4.33
N GLU A 237 -15.54 -20.80 3.63
CA GLU A 237 -16.58 -21.28 2.69
C GLU A 237 -15.96 -21.84 1.40
N ASN A 238 -14.94 -21.19 0.88
CA ASN A 238 -14.25 -21.58 -0.34
C ASN A 238 -12.74 -21.73 -0.06
N GLU A 239 -12.22 -22.92 -0.38
CA GLU A 239 -10.77 -23.14 -0.32
C GLU A 239 -10.03 -22.10 -1.17
N GLY A 240 -8.89 -21.59 -0.67
CA GLY A 240 -8.10 -20.60 -1.40
C GLY A 240 -7.12 -19.82 -0.55
N ARG A 241 -6.59 -18.76 -1.14
CA ARG A 241 -5.65 -17.86 -0.48
C ARG A 241 -6.38 -16.72 0.20
N TYR A 242 -6.07 -16.51 1.47
CA TYR A 242 -6.63 -15.46 2.31
C TYR A 242 -5.50 -14.72 3.02
N ALA A 243 -5.51 -13.41 2.98
CA ALA A 243 -4.69 -12.62 3.87
C ALA A 243 -5.20 -12.77 5.32
N VAL A 244 -4.29 -12.82 6.26
CA VAL A 244 -4.58 -12.84 7.69
C VAL A 244 -4.19 -11.51 8.30
N TYR A 245 -5.14 -10.91 8.99
CA TYR A 245 -4.95 -9.68 9.75
C TYR A 245 -5.33 -9.92 11.20
N VAL A 246 -4.60 -9.32 12.11
CA VAL A 246 -4.91 -9.33 13.55
C VAL A 246 -5.20 -7.92 14.03
N SER A 247 -5.98 -7.80 15.08
CA SER A 247 -6.13 -6.55 15.82
C SER A 247 -5.89 -6.78 17.32
N TYR A 248 -5.50 -5.72 18.01
CA TYR A 248 -5.21 -5.70 19.44
C TYR A 248 -5.19 -4.25 19.94
N PRO A 249 -5.43 -3.97 21.21
CA PRO A 249 -5.16 -2.65 21.77
C PRO A 249 -3.67 -2.50 22.14
N THR A 250 -3.08 -1.33 21.89
CA THR A 250 -1.79 -0.95 22.45
C THR A 250 -1.99 -0.39 23.85
N LEU A 251 -1.39 -1.03 24.85
CA LEU A 251 -1.37 -0.57 26.24
C LEU A 251 0.05 -0.15 26.63
N LYS A 252 0.17 0.71 27.64
CA LYS A 252 1.47 1.23 28.13
C LYS A 252 2.50 0.12 28.45
N ASN A 253 2.04 -1.06 28.86
CA ASN A 253 2.85 -2.21 29.20
C ASN A 253 2.68 -3.39 28.25
N SER A 254 2.22 -3.17 27.03
CA SER A 254 2.18 -4.20 25.99
C SER A 254 3.59 -4.75 25.68
N VAL A 255 3.67 -6.03 25.35
CA VAL A 255 4.90 -6.68 24.89
C VAL A 255 5.24 -6.28 23.45
N ASP A 256 6.51 -6.44 23.06
CA ASP A 256 6.98 -6.18 21.69
C ASP A 256 7.21 -7.45 20.87
N ASP A 257 6.82 -8.61 21.39
CA ASP A 257 7.05 -9.90 20.76
C ASP A 257 5.85 -10.87 20.94
N ALA A 258 4.61 -10.38 20.93
CA ALA A 258 3.42 -11.21 21.04
C ALA A 258 3.42 -12.28 19.93
N GLU A 259 3.33 -13.57 20.34
CA GLU A 259 3.46 -14.70 19.44
C GLU A 259 2.11 -15.08 18.83
N TYR A 260 1.98 -14.87 17.52
CA TYR A 260 0.87 -15.36 16.69
C TYR A 260 1.33 -16.53 15.84
N THR A 261 0.61 -17.64 15.90
CA THR A 261 0.83 -18.81 15.04
C THR A 261 -0.34 -18.97 14.08
N VAL A 262 -0.07 -18.87 12.78
CA VAL A 262 -1.04 -19.15 11.72
C VAL A 262 -0.90 -20.62 11.31
N TYR A 263 -1.96 -21.40 11.50
CA TYR A 263 -2.10 -22.76 10.95
C TYR A 263 -2.89 -22.68 9.65
N HIS A 264 -2.33 -23.20 8.57
CA HIS A 264 -2.92 -23.14 7.25
C HIS A 264 -2.66 -24.45 6.50
N LYS A 265 -3.72 -25.23 6.28
CA LYS A 265 -3.64 -26.60 5.71
C LYS A 265 -2.58 -27.48 6.42
N GLY A 266 -2.55 -27.44 7.75
CA GLY A 266 -1.58 -28.19 8.56
C GLY A 266 -0.16 -27.60 8.61
N VAL A 267 0.16 -26.59 7.82
CA VAL A 267 1.44 -25.87 7.91
C VAL A 267 1.35 -24.83 9.02
N LYS A 268 2.47 -24.61 9.72
CA LYS A 268 2.59 -23.65 10.81
C LYS A 268 3.52 -22.50 10.43
N THR A 269 3.03 -21.27 10.54
CA THR A 269 3.86 -20.06 10.38
C THR A 269 3.73 -19.18 11.62
N VAL A 270 4.86 -18.84 12.25
CA VAL A 270 4.94 -18.09 13.50
C VAL A 270 5.35 -16.65 13.23
N PHE A 271 4.68 -15.72 13.91
CA PHE A 271 4.97 -14.29 13.87
C PHE A 271 5.17 -13.74 15.28
N ASN A 272 6.12 -12.83 15.44
CA ASN A 272 6.15 -11.91 16.56
C ASN A 272 5.55 -10.58 16.11
N VAL A 273 4.61 -10.06 16.90
CA VAL A 273 3.96 -8.76 16.68
C VAL A 273 4.29 -7.84 17.83
N ASN A 274 4.85 -6.68 17.50
CA ASN A 274 5.11 -5.64 18.49
C ASN A 274 3.80 -4.91 18.82
N GLN A 275 3.20 -5.24 19.95
CA GLN A 275 1.93 -4.68 20.41
C GLN A 275 2.08 -3.30 21.09
N ARG A 276 3.30 -2.75 21.17
CA ARG A 276 3.54 -1.38 21.64
C ARG A 276 3.16 -0.32 20.60
N MET A 277 2.85 -0.74 19.38
CA MET A 277 2.44 0.12 18.27
C MET A 277 1.32 -0.52 17.45
N GLY A 278 0.63 0.27 16.64
CA GLY A 278 -0.33 -0.20 15.64
C GLY A 278 -1.62 -0.79 16.19
N GLY A 279 -1.96 -0.60 17.47
CA GLY A 279 -3.19 -1.11 18.05
C GLY A 279 -4.45 -0.41 17.56
N GLY A 280 -5.59 -1.15 17.55
CA GLY A 280 -6.90 -0.65 17.12
C GLY A 280 -7.01 -0.43 15.62
N THR A 281 -6.38 -1.30 14.83
CA THR A 281 -6.50 -1.38 13.36
C THR A 281 -6.14 -2.79 12.89
N TRP A 282 -6.33 -3.07 11.59
CA TRP A 282 -5.94 -4.33 10.98
C TRP A 282 -4.45 -4.38 10.68
N VAL A 283 -3.75 -5.33 11.28
CA VAL A 283 -2.31 -5.59 11.13
C VAL A 283 -2.10 -6.85 10.31
N TYR A 284 -1.51 -6.70 9.13
CA TYR A 284 -1.28 -7.80 8.19
C TYR A 284 -0.14 -8.72 8.65
N LEU A 285 -0.40 -10.02 8.69
CA LEU A 285 0.61 -11.05 8.98
C LEU A 285 1.17 -11.70 7.71
N GLY A 286 0.29 -12.06 6.77
CA GLY A 286 0.66 -12.80 5.56
C GLY A 286 -0.56 -13.27 4.80
N THR A 287 -0.34 -13.84 3.61
CA THR A 287 -1.39 -14.50 2.80
C THR A 287 -1.09 -15.99 2.71
N PHE A 288 -2.06 -16.83 3.09
CA PHE A 288 -1.90 -18.26 3.25
C PHE A 288 -3.00 -19.05 2.54
N GLU A 289 -2.72 -20.31 2.22
CA GLU A 289 -3.70 -21.25 1.69
C GLU A 289 -4.53 -21.82 2.84
N PHE A 290 -5.85 -21.70 2.76
CA PHE A 290 -6.79 -22.30 3.70
C PHE A 290 -7.69 -23.31 3.00
N GLY A 291 -7.91 -24.45 3.63
CA GLY A 291 -8.90 -25.44 3.17
C GLY A 291 -10.32 -25.02 3.54
N LYS A 292 -11.32 -25.59 2.84
CA LYS A 292 -12.73 -25.36 3.11
C LYS A 292 -13.15 -25.95 4.47
N GLY A 293 -14.08 -25.30 5.13
CA GLY A 293 -14.70 -25.72 6.39
C GLY A 293 -14.08 -25.09 7.62
N CYS A 294 -14.40 -25.63 8.78
CA CYS A 294 -13.90 -25.24 10.08
C CYS A 294 -13.00 -26.37 10.61
N SER A 295 -11.71 -26.14 10.67
CA SER A 295 -10.71 -27.15 11.06
C SER A 295 -9.63 -26.54 11.94
N SER A 296 -9.11 -27.33 12.86
CA SER A 296 -7.93 -26.96 13.66
C SER A 296 -6.67 -26.70 12.83
N ASP A 297 -6.64 -27.20 11.59
CA ASP A 297 -5.55 -26.96 10.63
C ASP A 297 -5.64 -25.59 9.94
N ASN A 298 -6.73 -24.87 10.17
CA ASN A 298 -7.00 -23.55 9.64
C ASN A 298 -7.39 -22.62 10.80
N ARG A 299 -6.41 -22.02 11.48
CA ARG A 299 -6.67 -21.11 12.60
C ARG A 299 -5.49 -20.19 12.87
N VAL A 300 -5.73 -19.17 13.67
CA VAL A 300 -4.68 -18.35 14.28
C VAL A 300 -4.71 -18.62 15.79
N VAL A 301 -3.53 -18.78 16.38
CA VAL A 301 -3.38 -18.91 17.83
C VAL A 301 -2.50 -17.78 18.33
N LEU A 302 -3.00 -17.01 19.29
CA LEU A 302 -2.23 -16.04 20.07
C LEU A 302 -1.84 -16.68 21.40
N SER A 303 -0.57 -16.64 21.73
CA SER A 303 -0.01 -17.14 22.99
C SER A 303 0.43 -15.96 23.86
N ASN A 304 0.38 -16.13 25.20
CA ASN A 304 0.94 -15.15 26.12
C ASN A 304 2.46 -15.32 26.32
N SER A 305 3.10 -16.18 25.53
CA SER A 305 4.56 -16.35 25.57
C SER A 305 5.27 -15.08 25.12
N SER A 306 6.22 -14.60 25.93
CA SER A 306 7.00 -13.40 25.62
C SER A 306 8.31 -13.40 26.38
N ARG A 307 9.35 -12.80 25.78
CA ARG A 307 10.62 -12.51 26.46
C ARG A 307 10.49 -11.30 27.38
N CYS A 308 9.48 -10.45 27.15
CA CYS A 308 9.24 -9.21 27.88
C CYS A 308 8.30 -9.42 29.06
N LYS A 309 8.49 -8.60 30.11
CA LYS A 309 7.48 -8.43 31.15
C LYS A 309 6.40 -7.49 30.63
N GLY A 310 5.14 -7.81 30.89
CA GLY A 310 4.03 -6.95 30.49
C GLY A 310 2.73 -7.73 30.28
N VAL A 311 1.97 -7.29 29.30
CA VAL A 311 0.72 -7.94 28.91
C VAL A 311 0.71 -8.23 27.41
N VAL A 312 0.12 -9.37 27.07
CA VAL A 312 -0.31 -9.68 25.71
C VAL A 312 -1.76 -9.25 25.58
N THR A 313 -2.09 -8.57 24.51
CA THR A 313 -3.42 -8.03 24.22
C THR A 313 -4.02 -8.71 23.00
N ALA A 314 -5.34 -8.76 22.91
CA ALA A 314 -6.07 -9.44 21.86
C ALA A 314 -7.37 -8.72 21.54
N ASP A 315 -7.84 -8.91 20.30
CA ASP A 315 -9.10 -8.41 19.78
C ASP A 315 -9.57 -9.41 18.70
N ALA A 316 -9.78 -8.99 17.47
CA ALA A 316 -10.27 -9.81 16.37
C ALA A 316 -9.16 -10.34 15.44
N VAL A 317 -9.46 -11.40 14.69
CA VAL A 317 -8.67 -11.89 13.56
C VAL A 317 -9.55 -11.96 12.32
N ARG A 318 -9.06 -11.36 11.22
CA ARG A 318 -9.72 -11.31 9.93
C ARG A 318 -8.96 -12.16 8.91
N PHE A 319 -9.71 -12.96 8.14
CA PHE A 319 -9.23 -13.80 7.04
C PHE A 319 -9.87 -13.32 5.74
N GLY A 320 -9.08 -12.85 4.79
CA GLY A 320 -9.53 -12.37 3.49
C GLY A 320 -9.75 -10.85 3.42
N GLY A 321 -9.82 -10.34 2.20
CA GLY A 321 -10.00 -8.91 1.89
C GLY A 321 -11.45 -8.44 2.04
N GLY A 322 -12.38 -9.28 1.62
CA GLY A 322 -13.81 -9.01 1.69
C GLY A 322 -14.33 -8.05 0.63
N MET A 323 -15.63 -7.81 0.70
CA MET A 323 -16.34 -6.84 -0.13
C MET A 323 -16.31 -5.45 0.52
N GLY A 324 -16.46 -4.40 -0.28
CA GLY A 324 -16.67 -3.05 0.20
C GLY A 324 -17.97 -2.91 0.97
N THR A 325 -17.90 -2.33 2.17
CA THR A 325 -19.03 -2.29 3.12
C THR A 325 -19.42 -0.87 3.55
N VAL A 326 -18.72 0.15 3.06
CA VAL A 326 -19.09 1.54 3.39
C VAL A 326 -20.29 1.97 2.54
N ASN A 327 -21.37 2.35 3.24
CA ASN A 327 -22.60 2.81 2.59
C ASN A 327 -22.48 4.27 2.11
N ARG A 328 -22.95 4.51 0.89
CA ARG A 328 -23.14 5.83 0.30
C ARG A 328 -24.50 5.89 -0.35
N ASN A 329 -25.37 6.77 0.18
CA ASN A 329 -26.73 6.97 -0.32
C ASN A 329 -27.52 5.67 -0.53
N GLY A 330 -27.48 4.75 0.46
CA GLY A 330 -28.19 3.49 0.42
C GLY A 330 -27.48 2.34 -0.32
N GLN A 331 -26.32 2.56 -0.92
CA GLN A 331 -25.60 1.55 -1.71
C GLN A 331 -24.13 1.42 -1.28
N THR A 332 -23.57 0.23 -1.40
CA THR A 332 -22.12 -0.03 -1.33
C THR A 332 -21.53 -0.07 -2.75
N SER A 333 -20.22 -0.18 -2.85
CA SER A 333 -19.55 -0.28 -4.16
C SER A 333 -19.94 -1.52 -4.99
N GLY A 334 -20.43 -2.56 -4.32
CA GLY A 334 -20.68 -3.87 -4.92
C GLY A 334 -19.41 -4.58 -5.41
N MET A 335 -18.23 -4.12 -4.99
CA MET A 335 -16.93 -4.63 -5.42
C MET A 335 -16.10 -5.14 -4.24
N PRO A 336 -15.10 -6.03 -4.48
CA PRO A 336 -14.08 -6.34 -3.50
C PRO A 336 -13.41 -5.07 -2.95
N ARG A 337 -13.16 -5.04 -1.63
CA ARG A 337 -12.60 -3.87 -0.93
C ARG A 337 -11.26 -3.41 -1.52
N CYS A 338 -10.45 -4.32 -2.05
CA CYS A 338 -9.19 -3.96 -2.70
C CYS A 338 -9.37 -3.06 -3.95
N LEU A 339 -10.56 -3.04 -4.54
CA LEU A 339 -10.88 -2.19 -5.69
C LEU A 339 -11.41 -0.81 -5.30
N GLU A 340 -11.69 -0.60 -4.01
CA GLU A 340 -12.13 0.70 -3.49
C GLU A 340 -10.96 1.64 -3.19
N GLY A 341 -11.25 2.94 -3.14
CA GLY A 341 -10.31 3.95 -2.71
C GLY A 341 -9.92 3.81 -1.22
N ALA A 342 -8.81 4.43 -0.86
CA ALA A 342 -8.25 4.40 0.50
C ALA A 342 -9.22 4.95 1.55
N ARG A 343 -10.06 5.90 1.18
CA ARG A 343 -11.07 6.51 2.06
C ARG A 343 -11.95 5.46 2.73
N TYR A 344 -12.41 4.47 1.98
CA TYR A 344 -13.31 3.43 2.49
C TYR A 344 -12.57 2.40 3.32
N TYR A 345 -11.36 2.03 2.88
CA TYR A 345 -10.50 1.15 3.64
C TYR A 345 -10.10 1.76 4.99
N ALA A 346 -9.74 3.05 5.03
CA ALA A 346 -9.36 3.74 6.26
C ALA A 346 -10.50 3.72 7.31
N GLN A 347 -11.74 3.97 6.89
CA GLN A 347 -12.90 3.86 7.75
C GLN A 347 -13.09 2.42 8.27
N TRP A 348 -13.03 1.43 7.40
CA TRP A 348 -13.10 0.01 7.74
C TRP A 348 -11.97 -0.44 8.68
N ALA A 349 -10.78 0.12 8.50
CA ALA A 349 -9.60 -0.19 9.31
C ALA A 349 -9.50 0.61 10.61
N GLY A 350 -10.56 1.29 11.03
CA GLY A 350 -10.60 1.94 12.33
C GLY A 350 -9.92 3.31 12.42
N ALA A 351 -9.54 3.90 11.29
CA ALA A 351 -8.99 5.25 11.30
C ALA A 351 -10.05 6.26 11.79
N PRO A 352 -9.65 7.33 12.50
CA PRO A 352 -10.57 8.38 12.91
C PRO A 352 -11.05 9.20 11.70
N GLU A 353 -12.20 9.84 11.87
CA GLU A 353 -12.89 10.56 10.79
C GLU A 353 -12.01 11.61 10.09
N ASN A 354 -11.19 12.35 10.82
CA ASN A 354 -10.29 13.36 10.25
C ASN A 354 -9.21 12.80 9.32
N VAL A 355 -9.01 11.50 9.32
CA VAL A 355 -8.09 10.81 8.38
C VAL A 355 -8.73 10.65 7.01
N TYR A 356 -9.99 10.22 6.94
CA TYR A 356 -10.64 9.83 5.69
C TYR A 356 -11.76 10.78 5.24
N ASN A 357 -12.10 11.80 6.02
CA ASN A 357 -13.23 12.70 5.77
C ASN A 357 -12.77 14.17 5.77
N SER A 358 -11.71 14.49 5.05
CA SER A 358 -11.07 15.82 5.04
C SER A 358 -11.92 16.92 4.39
N TYR A 359 -12.94 16.54 3.62
CA TYR A 359 -13.93 17.43 3.01
C TYR A 359 -15.31 17.27 3.64
N ASN A 360 -15.38 16.79 4.89
CA ASN A 360 -16.62 16.62 5.65
C ASN A 360 -17.67 15.77 4.88
N GLY A 361 -17.21 14.75 4.18
CA GLY A 361 -18.06 13.87 3.39
C GLY A 361 -18.76 14.55 2.20
N THR A 362 -18.33 15.72 1.76
CA THR A 362 -18.90 16.41 0.60
C THR A 362 -18.32 15.97 -0.73
N ASP A 363 -17.09 15.41 -0.73
CA ASP A 363 -16.36 15.02 -1.94
C ASP A 363 -15.46 13.81 -1.65
N ASP A 364 -16.00 12.61 -1.89
CA ASP A 364 -15.28 11.35 -1.64
C ASP A 364 -14.02 11.22 -2.52
N TYR A 365 -13.98 11.85 -3.70
CA TYR A 365 -12.79 11.87 -4.57
C TYR A 365 -11.62 12.61 -3.92
N LYS A 366 -11.88 13.81 -3.39
CA LYS A 366 -10.85 14.59 -2.69
C LYS A 366 -10.49 13.99 -1.34
N ASP A 367 -11.47 13.41 -0.64
CA ASP A 367 -11.22 12.68 0.59
C ASP A 367 -10.25 11.52 0.33
N ASP A 368 -10.46 10.73 -0.72
CA ASP A 368 -9.59 9.61 -1.09
C ASP A 368 -8.16 10.04 -1.38
N ILE A 369 -7.97 11.14 -2.14
CA ILE A 369 -6.63 11.68 -2.45
C ILE A 369 -5.85 11.99 -1.17
N ASN A 370 -6.50 12.59 -0.17
CA ASN A 370 -5.85 12.98 1.08
C ASN A 370 -5.67 11.78 2.04
N THR A 371 -6.60 10.84 2.02
CA THR A 371 -6.63 9.71 2.96
C THR A 371 -5.35 8.90 2.92
N ARG A 372 -4.80 8.63 1.74
CA ARG A 372 -3.59 7.82 1.57
C ARG A 372 -2.44 8.35 2.41
N SER A 373 -2.19 9.64 2.33
CA SER A 373 -1.16 10.32 3.13
C SER A 373 -1.54 10.48 4.59
N LYS A 374 -2.79 10.83 4.88
CA LYS A 374 -3.27 11.02 6.26
C LYS A 374 -3.27 9.70 7.05
N MET A 375 -3.61 8.58 6.42
CA MET A 375 -3.55 7.26 7.05
C MET A 375 -2.10 6.85 7.34
N THR A 376 -1.15 7.20 6.46
CA THR A 376 0.28 7.04 6.69
C THR A 376 0.73 7.83 7.92
N ASN A 377 0.33 9.11 8.01
CA ASN A 377 0.67 9.97 9.15
C ASN A 377 0.01 9.49 10.46
N TRP A 378 -1.24 9.02 10.41
CA TRP A 378 -1.93 8.45 11.57
C TRP A 378 -1.23 7.20 12.10
N LEU A 379 -0.73 6.32 11.22
CA LEU A 379 0.07 5.20 11.69
C LEU A 379 1.42 5.62 12.26
N ALA A 380 2.08 6.60 11.63
CA ALA A 380 3.43 7.03 12.01
C ALA A 380 3.46 7.98 13.21
N GLY A 381 2.35 8.65 13.52
CA GLY A 381 2.28 9.61 14.62
C GLY A 381 2.67 9.00 15.97
N GLY A 382 3.46 9.72 16.77
CA GLY A 382 4.08 9.27 18.02
C GLY A 382 5.38 8.47 17.83
N SER A 383 5.68 8.05 16.60
CA SER A 383 6.93 7.33 16.31
C SER A 383 8.14 8.25 16.30
N CYS A 384 9.33 7.64 16.27
CA CYS A 384 10.57 8.40 16.14
C CYS A 384 10.67 9.24 14.85
N PHE A 385 9.91 8.94 13.81
CA PHE A 385 9.90 9.71 12.55
C PHE A 385 8.81 10.79 12.51
N VAL A 386 7.77 10.68 13.35
CA VAL A 386 6.67 11.65 13.44
C VAL A 386 6.34 11.91 14.92
N PRO A 387 7.27 12.50 15.70
CA PRO A 387 7.20 12.52 17.17
C PRO A 387 6.11 13.43 17.73
N ASP A 388 5.77 14.52 17.02
CA ASP A 388 4.93 15.60 17.55
C ASP A 388 3.44 15.45 17.15
N LYS A 389 3.04 14.29 16.62
CA LYS A 389 1.65 13.99 16.24
C LYS A 389 1.15 12.75 16.95
N ASP A 390 -0.09 12.80 17.37
CA ASP A 390 -0.77 11.61 17.88
C ASP A 390 -0.96 10.58 16.77
N GLY A 391 -0.79 9.30 17.10
CA GLY A 391 -0.98 8.23 16.15
C GLY A 391 -0.79 6.83 16.75
N LYS A 392 -0.30 5.92 15.91
CA LYS A 392 -0.16 4.50 16.25
C LYS A 392 1.29 4.07 16.50
N GLU A 393 2.22 5.01 16.54
CA GLU A 393 3.65 4.82 16.85
C GLU A 393 4.42 3.91 15.89
N VAL A 394 3.84 3.55 14.73
CA VAL A 394 4.51 2.70 13.73
C VAL A 394 5.62 3.51 13.03
N PRO A 395 6.90 3.08 13.10
CA PRO A 395 8.03 3.87 12.60
C PRO A 395 8.16 3.78 11.07
N LEU A 396 7.19 4.33 10.34
CA LEU A 396 7.23 4.41 8.88
C LEU A 396 8.32 5.38 8.45
N GLU A 397 9.31 4.89 7.69
CA GLU A 397 10.47 5.67 7.28
C GLU A 397 10.28 6.44 5.97
N MET A 398 9.36 5.99 5.14
CA MET A 398 9.02 6.62 3.86
C MET A 398 7.65 6.18 3.36
N SER A 399 7.14 6.93 2.40
CA SER A 399 5.96 6.54 1.63
C SER A 399 6.19 6.63 0.13
N LEU A 400 5.55 5.73 -0.63
CA LEU A 400 5.60 5.68 -2.07
C LEU A 400 4.21 5.45 -2.66
N ALA A 401 3.76 6.39 -3.50
CA ALA A 401 2.61 6.23 -4.36
C ALA A 401 3.06 5.79 -5.76
N VAL A 402 2.50 4.70 -6.26
CA VAL A 402 2.79 4.17 -7.59
C VAL A 402 1.61 4.44 -8.51
N HIS A 403 1.83 5.28 -9.51
CA HIS A 403 0.84 5.76 -10.45
C HIS A 403 1.19 5.37 -11.90
N SER A 404 0.28 5.65 -12.80
CA SER A 404 0.55 5.78 -14.24
C SER A 404 -0.07 7.09 -14.75
N ASP A 405 0.75 7.89 -15.42
CA ASP A 405 0.41 9.25 -15.81
C ASP A 405 -0.62 9.31 -16.96
N ALA A 406 -1.18 10.48 -17.17
CA ALA A 406 -1.97 10.84 -18.33
C ALA A 406 -1.09 11.54 -19.37
N GLY A 407 -1.32 11.26 -20.65
CA GLY A 407 -0.62 11.88 -21.75
C GLY A 407 0.03 10.89 -22.73
N TYR A 408 0.54 11.39 -23.81
CA TYR A 408 1.16 10.62 -24.89
C TYR A 408 2.22 11.44 -25.61
N ALA A 409 3.14 10.77 -26.28
CA ALA A 409 4.14 11.44 -27.10
C ALA A 409 3.46 12.12 -28.32
N PRO A 410 3.98 13.27 -28.81
CA PRO A 410 3.37 14.01 -29.92
C PRO A 410 3.18 13.20 -31.20
N ASP A 411 4.00 12.22 -31.44
CA ASP A 411 3.93 11.31 -32.60
C ASP A 411 3.03 10.08 -32.38
N PHE A 412 2.45 9.91 -31.20
CA PHE A 412 1.59 8.78 -30.77
C PHE A 412 2.24 7.38 -30.92
N ARG A 413 3.47 7.27 -31.37
CA ARG A 413 4.19 6.03 -31.62
C ARG A 413 5.33 5.80 -30.65
N SER A 414 5.88 6.85 -30.11
CA SER A 414 6.97 6.81 -29.15
C SER A 414 6.46 6.56 -27.72
N ILE A 415 7.30 5.91 -26.93
CA ILE A 415 7.05 5.71 -25.51
C ILE A 415 7.02 7.08 -24.82
N PHE A 416 5.96 7.36 -24.06
CA PHE A 416 5.84 8.56 -23.24
C PHE A 416 6.70 8.46 -21.98
N GLY A 417 6.74 7.28 -21.35
CA GLY A 417 7.69 6.91 -20.32
C GLY A 417 7.36 7.41 -18.91
N SER A 418 8.37 7.43 -18.06
CA SER A 418 8.23 7.63 -16.60
C SER A 418 8.56 9.05 -16.16
N LEU A 419 7.87 9.52 -15.12
CA LEU A 419 8.24 10.72 -14.36
C LEU A 419 8.12 10.46 -12.85
N ALA A 420 8.73 11.32 -12.04
CA ALA A 420 8.55 11.29 -10.59
C ALA A 420 8.14 12.66 -10.05
N ILE A 421 7.46 12.65 -8.90
CA ILE A 421 6.95 13.86 -8.25
C ILE A 421 7.40 13.87 -6.80
N CYS A 422 7.82 15.03 -6.32
CA CYS A 422 8.07 15.33 -4.92
C CYS A 422 7.52 16.71 -4.57
N THR A 423 7.51 17.07 -3.29
CA THR A 423 7.20 18.43 -2.80
C THR A 423 8.26 18.83 -1.79
N THR A 424 9.11 19.79 -2.14
CA THR A 424 10.15 20.31 -1.23
C THR A 424 9.75 21.60 -0.53
N GLN A 425 8.84 22.38 -1.10
CA GLN A 425 8.40 23.68 -0.59
C GLN A 425 7.07 23.55 0.19
N PHE A 426 7.13 22.86 1.35
CA PHE A 426 6.00 22.71 2.25
C PHE A 426 6.51 22.57 3.70
N HIS A 427 5.82 23.15 4.69
CA HIS A 427 6.23 23.19 6.10
C HIS A 427 7.71 23.63 6.24
N ASP A 428 8.04 24.81 5.68
CA ASP A 428 9.39 25.38 5.69
C ASP A 428 10.48 24.44 5.14
N GLY A 429 10.10 23.51 4.27
CA GLY A 429 10.99 22.52 3.68
C GLY A 429 11.41 21.40 4.64
N LEU A 430 10.68 21.20 5.74
CA LEU A 430 11.00 20.20 6.77
C LEU A 430 9.96 19.07 6.79
N LEU A 431 10.42 17.89 7.22
CA LEU A 431 9.63 16.73 7.62
C LEU A 431 9.43 16.73 9.14
N ALA A 432 8.55 15.88 9.67
CA ALA A 432 8.22 15.86 11.08
C ALA A 432 9.41 15.52 12.01
N ASP A 433 10.40 14.79 11.53
CA ASP A 433 11.63 14.49 12.25
C ASP A 433 12.67 15.65 12.23
N GLY A 434 12.30 16.79 11.65
CA GLY A 434 13.17 17.95 11.44
C GLY A 434 14.15 17.80 10.26
N SER A 435 14.12 16.70 9.53
CA SER A 435 14.96 16.54 8.34
C SER A 435 14.38 17.30 7.14
N SER A 436 15.26 17.64 6.18
CA SER A 436 14.85 18.38 4.99
C SER A 436 14.01 17.54 4.04
N ARG A 437 12.94 18.12 3.46
CA ARG A 437 12.16 17.56 2.33
C ARG A 437 12.99 17.35 1.05
N GLN A 438 14.24 17.84 0.99
CA GLN A 438 15.17 17.44 -0.06
C GLN A 438 15.43 15.93 -0.07
N THR A 439 15.22 15.25 1.05
CA THR A 439 15.25 13.78 1.14
C THR A 439 14.17 13.14 0.25
N SER A 440 12.97 13.73 0.19
CA SER A 440 11.90 13.29 -0.74
C SER A 440 12.31 13.49 -2.21
N LYS A 441 12.99 14.59 -2.51
CA LYS A 441 13.51 14.85 -3.87
C LYS A 441 14.57 13.83 -4.27
N THR A 442 15.49 13.51 -3.36
CA THR A 442 16.50 12.46 -3.57
C THR A 442 15.84 11.10 -3.83
N LEU A 443 14.83 10.72 -3.04
CA LEU A 443 14.05 9.50 -3.26
C LEU A 443 13.43 9.49 -4.66
N ALA A 444 12.72 10.54 -5.04
CA ALA A 444 12.04 10.65 -6.33
C ALA A 444 13.03 10.60 -7.52
N GLN A 445 14.17 11.29 -7.42
CA GLN A 445 15.23 11.24 -8.42
C GLN A 445 15.82 9.84 -8.59
N ASN A 446 16.06 9.15 -7.48
CA ASN A 446 16.61 7.82 -7.48
C ASN A 446 15.63 6.81 -8.09
N LEU A 447 14.32 6.90 -7.74
CA LEU A 447 13.28 6.06 -8.32
C LEU A 447 13.18 6.23 -9.84
N LEU A 448 13.13 7.48 -10.31
CA LEU A 448 13.04 7.79 -11.74
C LEU A 448 14.28 7.32 -12.50
N SER A 449 15.47 7.57 -11.96
CA SER A 449 16.73 7.17 -12.60
C SER A 449 16.96 5.66 -12.59
N GLY A 450 16.60 5.00 -11.49
CA GLY A 450 16.69 3.54 -11.38
C GLY A 450 15.76 2.85 -12.39
N LEU A 451 14.53 3.34 -12.49
CA LEU A 451 13.53 2.81 -13.43
C LEU A 451 13.99 3.01 -14.89
N ASP A 452 14.44 4.21 -15.25
CA ASP A 452 14.96 4.53 -16.58
C ASP A 452 16.12 3.60 -16.98
N ASN A 453 17.08 3.43 -16.08
CA ASN A 453 18.25 2.58 -16.32
C ASN A 453 17.87 1.11 -16.55
N ASP A 454 16.97 0.56 -15.72
CA ASP A 454 16.56 -0.84 -15.85
C ASP A 454 15.70 -1.07 -17.09
N MET A 455 14.79 -0.15 -17.40
CA MET A 455 13.94 -0.22 -18.59
C MET A 455 14.76 -0.14 -19.87
N LYS A 456 15.70 0.80 -19.96
CA LYS A 456 16.62 0.91 -21.12
C LYS A 456 17.50 -0.31 -21.29
N ARG A 457 18.05 -0.82 -20.20
CA ARG A 457 18.93 -1.99 -20.22
C ARG A 457 18.22 -3.26 -20.68
N LEU A 458 16.96 -3.46 -20.32
CA LEU A 458 16.22 -4.70 -20.57
C LEU A 458 15.34 -4.65 -21.83
N PHE A 459 14.80 -3.47 -22.14
CA PHE A 459 13.82 -3.30 -23.22
C PHE A 459 14.30 -2.32 -24.31
N GLY A 460 15.52 -1.78 -24.17
CA GLY A 460 16.12 -0.88 -25.16
C GLY A 460 15.65 0.57 -25.00
N LYS A 461 14.62 0.98 -25.72
CA LYS A 461 14.13 2.37 -25.69
C LYS A 461 13.20 2.61 -24.53
N TRP A 462 13.50 3.62 -23.70
CA TRP A 462 12.61 4.14 -22.66
C TRP A 462 12.77 5.65 -22.59
N ASN A 463 11.73 6.38 -22.22
CA ASN A 463 11.79 7.82 -22.05
C ASN A 463 11.75 8.19 -20.56
N LYS A 464 12.83 8.80 -20.09
CA LYS A 464 12.91 9.42 -18.77
C LYS A 464 12.41 10.84 -18.90
N ARG A 465 11.25 11.09 -18.31
CA ARG A 465 10.67 12.44 -18.24
C ARG A 465 11.24 13.22 -17.04
N ASP A 466 10.70 14.41 -16.81
CA ASP A 466 11.20 15.31 -15.77
C ASP A 466 10.86 14.83 -14.35
N LEU A 467 11.62 15.31 -13.39
CA LEU A 467 11.25 15.30 -11.98
C LEU A 467 10.42 16.54 -11.69
N TYR A 468 9.20 16.35 -11.22
CA TYR A 468 8.32 17.45 -10.81
C TYR A 468 8.44 17.72 -9.30
N ASP A 469 8.93 18.91 -8.96
CA ASP A 469 8.87 19.44 -7.59
C ASP A 469 7.64 20.34 -7.50
N ARG A 470 6.50 19.73 -7.16
CA ARG A 470 5.17 20.36 -7.22
C ARG A 470 4.31 19.98 -6.04
N ASN A 471 3.31 20.81 -5.75
CA ASN A 471 2.40 20.64 -4.62
C ASN A 471 1.28 19.61 -4.91
N TYR A 472 1.61 18.32 -4.77
CA TYR A 472 0.65 17.21 -4.81
C TYR A 472 0.34 16.69 -3.40
N SER A 473 -0.89 16.28 -3.14
CA SER A 473 -1.30 15.83 -1.80
C SER A 473 -0.48 14.63 -1.30
N GLU A 474 -0.18 13.66 -2.16
CA GLU A 474 0.56 12.45 -1.81
C GLU A 474 2.08 12.65 -1.61
N THR A 475 2.59 13.84 -1.91
CA THR A 475 4.00 14.21 -1.64
C THR A 475 4.14 15.39 -0.67
N ARG A 476 3.08 16.18 -0.51
CA ARG A 476 3.02 17.30 0.42
C ARG A 476 2.62 16.88 1.83
N LEU A 477 1.51 16.08 1.93
CA LEU A 477 0.90 15.74 3.22
C LEU A 477 1.70 14.71 4.03
N PRO A 478 2.43 13.73 3.46
CA PRO A 478 3.22 12.83 4.28
C PRO A 478 4.28 13.59 5.09
N GLU A 479 4.40 13.18 6.35
CA GLU A 479 5.36 13.74 7.31
C GLU A 479 6.73 13.03 7.28
N VAL A 480 6.84 12.02 6.44
CA VAL A 480 8.06 11.24 6.16
C VAL A 480 8.49 11.43 4.71
N PRO A 481 9.73 11.10 4.32
CA PRO A 481 10.15 11.14 2.92
C PRO A 481 9.15 10.46 2.00
N SER A 482 8.73 11.16 0.96
CA SER A 482 7.63 10.70 0.09
C SER A 482 7.87 11.01 -1.38
N ALA A 483 7.39 10.14 -2.26
CA ALA A 483 7.42 10.34 -3.70
C ALA A 483 6.18 9.75 -4.37
N ILE A 484 5.80 10.30 -5.52
CA ILE A 484 4.99 9.63 -6.52
C ILE A 484 5.93 9.19 -7.65
N ILE A 485 5.76 7.96 -8.11
CA ILE A 485 6.37 7.48 -9.36
C ILE A 485 5.27 7.18 -10.38
N GLU A 486 5.28 7.91 -11.47
CA GLU A 486 4.49 7.63 -12.66
C GLU A 486 5.28 6.65 -13.51
N THR A 487 4.89 5.38 -13.44
CA THR A 487 5.67 4.29 -14.01
C THR A 487 5.73 4.32 -15.53
N LEU A 488 4.63 4.73 -16.15
CA LEU A 488 4.41 4.93 -17.58
C LEU A 488 3.13 5.75 -17.77
N SER A 489 2.65 5.95 -18.99
CA SER A 489 1.36 6.59 -19.23
C SER A 489 0.27 5.59 -19.61
N HIS A 490 -0.85 5.60 -18.86
CA HIS A 490 -2.03 4.80 -19.20
C HIS A 490 -2.82 5.33 -20.41
N GLN A 491 -2.48 6.52 -20.93
CA GLN A 491 -3.06 7.10 -22.15
C GLN A 491 -2.17 6.89 -23.38
N SER A 492 -0.94 6.45 -23.20
CA SER A 492 -0.01 6.16 -24.30
C SER A 492 -0.14 4.72 -24.74
N PHE A 493 -0.56 4.47 -25.98
CA PHE A 493 -0.68 3.13 -26.52
C PHE A 493 0.64 2.34 -26.50
N PRO A 494 1.80 2.91 -26.93
CA PRO A 494 3.07 2.21 -26.80
C PRO A 494 3.45 1.83 -25.37
N ASP A 495 3.19 2.74 -24.39
CA ASP A 495 3.44 2.46 -22.99
C ASP A 495 2.55 1.33 -22.47
N MET A 496 1.27 1.30 -22.86
CA MET A 496 0.34 0.29 -22.40
C MET A 496 0.56 -1.08 -23.03
N ILE A 497 1.04 -1.16 -24.27
CA ILE A 497 1.50 -2.44 -24.84
C ILE A 497 2.59 -3.04 -23.95
N MET A 498 3.59 -2.24 -23.57
CA MET A 498 4.64 -2.69 -22.66
C MET A 498 4.08 -2.96 -21.25
N GLY A 499 3.25 -2.06 -20.75
CA GLY A 499 2.67 -2.17 -19.42
C GLY A 499 1.81 -3.41 -19.19
N GLN A 500 1.21 -3.99 -20.24
CA GLN A 500 0.47 -5.25 -20.11
C GLN A 500 1.39 -6.49 -20.03
N ASP A 501 2.66 -6.39 -20.42
CA ASP A 501 3.61 -7.48 -20.27
C ASP A 501 3.97 -7.73 -18.79
N PRO A 502 3.72 -8.92 -18.24
CA PRO A 502 4.09 -9.27 -16.87
C PRO A 502 5.58 -9.09 -16.56
N ASN A 503 6.47 -9.28 -17.55
CA ASN A 503 7.90 -9.06 -17.36
C ASN A 503 8.22 -7.57 -17.16
N VAL A 504 7.54 -6.68 -17.87
CA VAL A 504 7.70 -5.23 -17.69
C VAL A 504 7.21 -4.83 -16.31
N LYS A 505 6.04 -5.30 -15.87
CA LYS A 505 5.52 -5.06 -14.51
C LYS A 505 6.50 -5.52 -13.43
N PHE A 506 7.06 -6.72 -13.62
CA PHE A 506 8.06 -7.27 -12.72
C PHE A 506 9.33 -6.40 -12.67
N VAL A 507 9.84 -5.96 -13.84
CA VAL A 507 11.02 -5.10 -13.92
C VAL A 507 10.78 -3.74 -13.27
N ILE A 508 9.61 -3.13 -13.50
CA ILE A 508 9.21 -1.89 -12.82
C ILE A 508 9.28 -2.10 -11.30
N ALA A 509 8.56 -3.09 -10.77
CA ALA A 509 8.54 -3.37 -9.34
C ALA A 509 9.94 -3.63 -8.77
N ARG A 510 10.75 -4.44 -9.48
CA ARG A 510 12.12 -4.75 -9.05
C ARG A 510 13.04 -3.54 -9.06
N SER A 511 12.88 -2.64 -10.02
CA SER A 511 13.63 -1.38 -10.06
C SER A 511 13.29 -0.48 -8.87
N LEU A 512 11.99 -0.34 -8.56
CA LEU A 512 11.54 0.42 -7.39
C LEU A 512 12.07 -0.22 -6.10
N TYR A 513 11.98 -1.53 -5.95
CA TYR A 513 12.53 -2.26 -4.79
C TYR A 513 14.03 -1.99 -4.59
N LYS A 514 14.85 -2.14 -5.66
CA LYS A 514 16.29 -1.90 -5.58
C LYS A 514 16.61 -0.47 -5.16
N THR A 515 15.84 0.48 -5.67
CA THR A 515 16.02 1.89 -5.34
C THR A 515 15.66 2.19 -3.90
N ILE A 516 14.55 1.64 -3.38
CA ILE A 516 14.16 1.79 -1.98
C ILE A 516 15.21 1.18 -1.06
N LEU A 517 15.69 -0.03 -1.37
CA LEU A 517 16.75 -0.68 -0.61
C LEU A 517 18.01 0.17 -0.55
N LYS A 518 18.48 0.66 -1.70
CA LYS A 518 19.65 1.52 -1.79
C LYS A 518 19.44 2.83 -1.03
N PHE A 519 18.34 3.52 -1.26
CA PHE A 519 18.00 4.80 -0.60
C PHE A 519 18.00 4.66 0.93
N THR A 520 17.35 3.60 1.45
CA THR A 520 17.29 3.33 2.88
C THR A 520 18.67 3.04 3.46
N ALA A 521 19.46 2.20 2.78
CA ALA A 521 20.81 1.87 3.22
C ALA A 521 21.73 3.11 3.24
N GLU A 522 21.72 3.92 2.19
CA GLU A 522 22.51 5.17 2.11
C GLU A 522 22.11 6.17 3.19
N ARG A 523 20.80 6.30 3.48
CA ARG A 523 20.28 7.19 4.53
C ARG A 523 20.83 6.81 5.92
N HIS A 524 20.96 5.52 6.19
CA HIS A 524 21.44 4.98 7.46
C HIS A 524 22.93 4.65 7.46
N ARG A 525 23.62 4.82 6.32
CA ARG A 525 25.04 4.44 6.14
C ARG A 525 25.29 2.95 6.39
N ASN A 526 24.34 2.12 5.97
CA ASN A 526 24.39 0.68 6.06
C ASN A 526 24.81 0.05 4.74
N ASP A 527 25.50 -1.09 4.82
CA ASP A 527 25.70 -1.96 3.65
C ASP A 527 24.35 -2.54 3.20
N TYR A 528 24.22 -2.80 1.90
CA TYR A 528 23.06 -3.49 1.36
C TYR A 528 23.43 -4.52 0.31
N ILE A 529 22.57 -5.54 0.19
CA ILE A 529 22.66 -6.55 -0.86
C ILE A 529 21.28 -6.65 -1.49
N VAL A 530 21.19 -6.42 -2.81
CA VAL A 530 19.97 -6.71 -3.56
C VAL A 530 19.75 -8.22 -3.48
N GLN A 531 18.70 -8.62 -2.77
CA GLN A 531 18.39 -10.03 -2.59
C GLN A 531 18.22 -10.70 -3.95
N PRO A 532 18.86 -11.85 -4.18
CA PRO A 532 18.59 -12.62 -5.38
C PRO A 532 17.11 -12.99 -5.39
N LEU A 533 16.54 -13.09 -6.57
CA LEU A 533 15.22 -13.67 -6.75
C LEU A 533 15.32 -15.17 -6.44
N ALA A 534 15.41 -15.52 -5.16
CA ALA A 534 15.24 -16.89 -4.77
C ALA A 534 13.76 -17.23 -4.97
N PRO A 535 13.40 -18.18 -5.84
CA PRO A 535 12.04 -18.67 -5.88
C PRO A 535 11.69 -19.17 -4.49
N LYS A 536 10.51 -18.82 -3.99
CA LYS A 536 10.04 -19.21 -2.65
C LYS A 536 10.01 -20.72 -2.48
N ASN A 537 9.91 -21.47 -3.62
CA ASN A 537 9.98 -22.91 -3.75
C ASN A 537 10.63 -23.25 -5.10
N ALA A 538 11.93 -23.50 -5.13
CA ALA A 538 12.58 -24.11 -6.27
C ALA A 538 12.47 -25.64 -6.12
N TYR A 539 11.54 -26.24 -6.84
CA TYR A 539 11.53 -27.69 -7.01
C TYR A 539 12.34 -28.01 -8.27
N LEU A 540 13.51 -28.63 -8.10
CA LEU A 540 14.17 -29.33 -9.19
C LEU A 540 13.32 -30.57 -9.53
N ARG A 541 12.49 -30.45 -10.55
CA ARG A 541 11.79 -31.59 -11.13
C ARG A 541 12.69 -32.15 -12.21
N PHE A 542 13.36 -33.26 -11.92
CA PHE A 542 13.98 -34.07 -12.93
C PHE A 542 12.86 -34.69 -13.77
N VAL A 543 12.74 -34.29 -15.03
CA VAL A 543 11.86 -34.93 -16.00
C VAL A 543 12.74 -35.98 -16.68
N TYR A 544 12.54 -37.25 -16.35
CA TYR A 544 13.18 -38.37 -17.05
C TYR A 544 12.38 -38.69 -18.31
#